data_4cd7907e4943120ee94a2c98c329ba82
#
_entry.id   4cd7907e4943120ee94a2c98c329ba82
#
_cell.length_a   1.000
_cell.length_b   1.000
_cell.length_c   1.000
_cell.angle_alpha   90.00
_cell.angle_beta   90.00
_cell.angle_gamma   90.00
#
_symmetry.space_group_name_H-M   'P 1'
#
loop_
_entity.id
_entity.type
_entity.pdbx_description
1 polymer ?
#
loop_
_entity_poly.entity_id
_entity_poly.type
_entity_poly.pdbx_seq_one_letter_code
_entity_poly.pdbx_strand_id
1 'polypeptide(L)'
;MMSNRYNQLKVAVLVTDGFEQAELLEPKKALEAAGATVHILSDKSDSVQGFKHVDKGEVVSVDGSLDSANPADYSAVLLPGGVVNGDAMRLLPEARNFVRAANDAEKPIASICHGGWLLISAGIAKGRTVTSWPSLQDDFKNAGSQWVDQEVVRDENFVSSRKPTDIPAFNNEFMKLLDEQQRREQRQGPAGASDDASASAEGASKPQLSEKGSAPAAPPNHESEAFAVAHGESAQSDG
;
A
#
# COMPACT_ATOMS: atom_id res chain seq x y z
N MET A 1 -22.68 14.37 -16.64
CA MET A 1 -22.45 14.82 -15.25
C MET A 1 -21.38 13.94 -14.68
N MET A 2 -20.28 14.49 -14.19
CA MET A 2 -19.28 13.70 -13.46
C MET A 2 -19.92 13.18 -12.18
N SER A 3 -19.73 11.91 -11.90
CA SER A 3 -20.22 11.30 -10.66
C SER A 3 -19.42 11.87 -9.48
N ASN A 4 -20.09 12.41 -8.48
CA ASN A 4 -19.45 12.93 -7.26
C ASN A 4 -19.30 11.83 -6.17
N ARG A 5 -19.23 10.56 -6.62
CA ARG A 5 -19.27 9.38 -5.75
C ARG A 5 -18.10 9.34 -4.76
N TYR A 6 -16.94 9.79 -5.18
CA TYR A 6 -15.68 9.72 -4.43
C TYR A 6 -15.09 11.10 -4.09
N ASN A 7 -15.91 12.15 -4.00
CA ASN A 7 -15.46 13.53 -3.79
C ASN A 7 -14.65 13.77 -2.49
N GLN A 8 -14.69 12.82 -1.55
CA GLN A 8 -13.91 12.87 -0.31
C GLN A 8 -12.77 11.84 -0.29
N LEU A 9 -12.66 10.98 -1.31
CA LEU A 9 -11.60 10.00 -1.36
C LEU A 9 -10.33 10.57 -1.97
N LYS A 10 -9.22 10.31 -1.30
CA LYS A 10 -7.87 10.63 -1.77
C LYS A 10 -7.09 9.35 -1.94
N VAL A 11 -6.67 9.05 -3.15
CA VAL A 11 -5.93 7.83 -3.50
C VAL A 11 -4.46 8.17 -3.73
N ALA A 12 -3.56 7.47 -3.03
CA ALA A 12 -2.12 7.54 -3.28
C ALA A 12 -1.74 6.57 -4.39
N VAL A 13 -1.04 7.05 -5.42
CA VAL A 13 -0.36 6.20 -6.41
C VAL A 13 1.12 6.23 -6.09
N LEU A 14 1.70 5.10 -5.70
CA LEU A 14 3.14 5.01 -5.42
C LEU A 14 3.86 4.57 -6.69
N VAL A 15 4.74 5.39 -7.21
CA VAL A 15 5.35 5.17 -8.54
C VAL A 15 6.67 5.90 -8.70
N THR A 16 7.58 5.32 -9.49
CA THR A 16 8.81 5.96 -9.97
C THR A 16 8.97 5.76 -11.47
N ASP A 17 10.11 6.12 -12.04
CA ASP A 17 10.39 5.91 -13.46
C ASP A 17 10.24 4.45 -13.88
N GLY A 18 9.80 4.22 -15.11
CA GLY A 18 9.67 2.89 -15.68
C GLY A 18 8.37 2.17 -15.37
N PHE A 19 7.33 2.91 -14.94
CA PHE A 19 6.01 2.34 -14.75
C PHE A 19 5.32 2.03 -16.08
N GLU A 20 4.46 1.00 -16.12
CA GLU A 20 3.61 0.73 -17.28
C GLU A 20 2.51 1.78 -17.35
N GLN A 21 2.52 2.56 -18.44
CA GLN A 21 1.69 3.76 -18.59
C GLN A 21 0.20 3.50 -18.39
N ALA A 22 -0.34 2.45 -19.01
CA ALA A 22 -1.76 2.12 -18.93
C ALA A 22 -2.18 1.80 -17.49
N GLU A 23 -1.31 1.14 -16.72
CA GLU A 23 -1.59 0.68 -15.36
C GLU A 23 -1.63 1.83 -14.33
N LEU A 24 -1.13 3.01 -14.69
CA LEU A 24 -1.30 4.23 -13.90
C LEU A 24 -2.45 5.07 -14.46
N LEU A 25 -2.40 5.41 -15.77
CA LEU A 25 -3.28 6.43 -16.33
C LEU A 25 -4.74 6.00 -16.42
N GLU A 26 -5.03 4.74 -16.75
CA GLU A 26 -6.41 4.27 -16.88
C GLU A 26 -7.11 4.15 -15.52
N PRO A 27 -6.52 3.54 -14.47
CA PRO A 27 -7.10 3.55 -13.13
C PRO A 27 -7.25 4.97 -12.57
N LYS A 28 -6.23 5.83 -12.73
CA LYS A 28 -6.31 7.25 -12.32
C LYS A 28 -7.50 7.93 -12.95
N LYS A 29 -7.65 7.82 -14.27
CA LYS A 29 -8.77 8.41 -15.02
C LYS A 29 -10.13 7.90 -14.54
N ALA A 30 -10.24 6.60 -14.24
CA ALA A 30 -11.49 6.01 -13.74
C ALA A 30 -11.86 6.53 -12.35
N LEU A 31 -10.89 6.65 -11.45
CA LEU A 31 -11.06 7.19 -10.10
C LEU A 31 -11.46 8.67 -10.13
N GLU A 32 -10.76 9.49 -10.92
CA GLU A 32 -11.05 10.91 -11.08
C GLU A 32 -12.43 11.16 -11.74
N ALA A 33 -12.81 10.34 -12.72
CA ALA A 33 -14.15 10.38 -13.33
C ALA A 33 -15.26 10.07 -12.31
N ALA A 34 -14.96 9.30 -11.28
CA ALA A 34 -15.86 9.01 -10.16
C ALA A 34 -15.79 10.07 -9.03
N GLY A 35 -14.91 11.07 -9.16
CA GLY A 35 -14.78 12.21 -8.24
C GLY A 35 -13.66 12.10 -7.20
N ALA A 36 -12.84 11.04 -7.22
CA ALA A 36 -11.71 10.93 -6.31
C ALA A 36 -10.58 11.92 -6.66
N THR A 37 -9.84 12.34 -5.63
CA THR A 37 -8.54 13.01 -5.81
C THR A 37 -7.46 11.95 -5.87
N VAL A 38 -6.64 11.94 -6.92
CA VAL A 38 -5.55 10.98 -7.10
C VAL A 38 -4.23 11.71 -7.07
N HIS A 39 -3.36 11.35 -6.13
CA HIS A 39 -2.03 11.93 -5.97
C HIS A 39 -0.95 10.93 -6.39
N ILE A 40 -0.05 11.37 -7.25
CA ILE A 40 1.14 10.64 -7.63
C ILE A 40 2.25 10.96 -6.64
N LEU A 41 2.68 9.96 -5.89
CA LEU A 41 3.73 10.03 -4.90
C LEU A 41 4.97 9.29 -5.40
N SER A 42 6.12 9.93 -5.32
CA SER A 42 7.37 9.40 -5.87
C SER A 42 8.57 9.77 -5.00
N ASP A 43 9.68 9.05 -5.21
CA ASP A 43 11.03 9.44 -4.81
C ASP A 43 11.59 10.59 -5.67
N LYS A 44 10.94 10.92 -6.80
CA LYS A 44 11.26 12.04 -7.69
C LYS A 44 10.55 13.30 -7.26
N SER A 45 11.14 14.47 -7.55
CA SER A 45 10.58 15.77 -7.17
C SER A 45 9.54 16.29 -8.15
N ASP A 46 9.75 16.08 -9.44
CA ASP A 46 9.01 16.81 -10.47
C ASP A 46 8.11 15.91 -11.31
N SER A 47 8.65 14.84 -11.85
CA SER A 47 7.95 13.97 -12.80
C SER A 47 8.55 12.57 -12.85
N VAL A 48 7.77 11.63 -13.37
CA VAL A 48 8.16 10.23 -13.60
C VAL A 48 7.87 9.84 -15.03
N GLN A 49 8.78 9.03 -15.61
CA GLN A 49 8.70 8.55 -16.99
C GLN A 49 7.91 7.24 -17.09
N GLY A 50 6.78 7.26 -17.78
CA GLY A 50 6.02 6.06 -18.12
C GLY A 50 6.61 5.32 -19.31
N PHE A 51 6.27 4.03 -19.41
CA PHE A 51 6.65 3.17 -20.52
C PHE A 51 5.42 2.44 -21.07
N LYS A 52 5.45 2.14 -22.35
CA LYS A 52 4.55 1.23 -23.05
C LYS A 52 5.38 -0.01 -23.38
N HIS A 53 5.40 -0.96 -22.46
CA HIS A 53 6.32 -2.10 -22.42
C HIS A 53 7.80 -1.65 -22.36
N VAL A 54 8.46 -1.53 -23.50
CA VAL A 54 9.88 -1.13 -23.61
C VAL A 54 10.07 0.27 -24.16
N ASP A 55 9.04 0.85 -24.75
CA ASP A 55 9.09 2.17 -25.38
C ASP A 55 8.75 3.24 -24.36
N LYS A 56 9.43 4.41 -24.43
CA LYS A 56 9.08 5.55 -23.61
C LYS A 56 7.67 6.03 -23.91
N GLY A 57 6.89 6.19 -22.87
CA GLY A 57 5.55 6.75 -22.89
C GLY A 57 5.51 8.20 -22.40
N GLU A 58 4.40 8.56 -21.75
CA GLU A 58 4.19 9.90 -21.21
C GLU A 58 5.04 10.13 -19.95
N VAL A 59 5.39 11.41 -19.77
CA VAL A 59 5.94 11.91 -18.50
C VAL A 59 4.78 12.45 -17.67
N VAL A 60 4.70 12.03 -16.42
CA VAL A 60 3.62 12.39 -15.51
C VAL A 60 4.17 13.18 -14.34
N SER A 61 3.52 14.29 -14.00
CA SER A 61 3.93 15.14 -12.87
C SER A 61 3.72 14.41 -11.54
N VAL A 62 4.65 14.61 -10.61
CA VAL A 62 4.57 14.16 -9.23
C VAL A 62 3.80 15.19 -8.41
N ASP A 63 2.83 14.73 -7.59
CA ASP A 63 2.02 15.59 -6.72
C ASP A 63 2.62 15.74 -5.32
N GLY A 64 3.49 14.82 -4.92
CA GLY A 64 4.14 14.87 -3.60
C GLY A 64 5.29 13.89 -3.45
N SER A 65 6.20 14.23 -2.51
CA SER A 65 7.31 13.35 -2.15
C SER A 65 6.81 12.19 -1.28
N LEU A 66 7.22 10.97 -1.63
CA LEU A 66 6.94 9.77 -0.88
C LEU A 66 7.55 9.80 0.53
N ASP A 67 8.71 10.43 0.69
CA ASP A 67 9.41 10.57 1.96
C ASP A 67 8.61 11.36 3.01
N SER A 68 7.86 12.39 2.57
CA SER A 68 7.06 13.24 3.45
C SER A 68 5.57 12.91 3.48
N ALA A 69 5.10 12.00 2.64
CA ALA A 69 3.69 11.66 2.54
C ALA A 69 3.22 10.87 3.78
N ASN A 70 2.12 11.34 4.39
CA ASN A 70 1.51 10.62 5.50
C ASN A 70 0.44 9.65 4.98
N PRO A 71 0.59 8.32 5.19
CA PRO A 71 -0.42 7.33 4.77
C PRO A 71 -1.82 7.59 5.33
N ALA A 72 -1.92 8.26 6.49
CA ALA A 72 -3.20 8.58 7.11
C ALA A 72 -4.06 9.53 6.27
N ASP A 73 -3.44 10.37 5.43
CA ASP A 73 -4.11 11.36 4.59
C ASP A 73 -4.79 10.76 3.35
N TYR A 74 -4.62 9.46 3.12
CA TYR A 74 -5.14 8.76 1.95
C TYR A 74 -6.14 7.68 2.32
N SER A 75 -7.18 7.55 1.52
CA SER A 75 -8.24 6.55 1.67
C SER A 75 -7.85 5.20 1.08
N ALA A 76 -6.96 5.18 0.11
CA ALA A 76 -6.53 3.96 -0.59
C ALA A 76 -5.17 4.13 -1.26
N VAL A 77 -4.58 3.02 -1.70
CA VAL A 77 -3.29 2.96 -2.39
C VAL A 77 -3.44 2.22 -3.72
N LEU A 78 -2.83 2.76 -4.78
CA LEU A 78 -2.69 2.14 -6.08
C LEU A 78 -1.19 1.93 -6.39
N LEU A 79 -0.84 0.71 -6.80
CA LEU A 79 0.51 0.28 -7.13
C LEU A 79 0.57 -0.16 -8.60
N PRO A 80 0.89 0.73 -9.53
CA PRO A 80 1.12 0.38 -10.93
C PRO A 80 2.31 -0.56 -11.08
N GLY A 81 2.32 -1.30 -12.17
CA GLY A 81 3.44 -2.16 -12.53
C GLY A 81 4.50 -1.45 -13.37
N GLY A 82 5.07 -2.20 -14.30
CA GLY A 82 6.33 -1.89 -14.96
C GLY A 82 7.49 -2.53 -14.21
N VAL A 83 8.35 -3.26 -14.92
CA VAL A 83 9.46 -4.02 -14.29
C VAL A 83 10.41 -3.07 -13.55
N VAL A 84 10.82 -1.99 -14.21
CA VAL A 84 11.78 -1.02 -13.64
C VAL A 84 11.17 -0.31 -12.42
N ASN A 85 9.93 0.15 -12.53
CA ASN A 85 9.20 0.75 -11.41
C ASN A 85 9.05 -0.22 -10.24
N GLY A 86 8.60 -1.45 -10.49
CA GLY A 86 8.38 -2.45 -9.44
C GLY A 86 9.68 -2.83 -8.71
N ASP A 87 10.79 -2.97 -9.45
CA ASP A 87 12.10 -3.26 -8.89
C ASP A 87 12.63 -2.08 -8.04
N ALA A 88 12.53 -0.86 -8.54
CA ALA A 88 12.97 0.33 -7.82
C ALA A 88 12.11 0.60 -6.58
N MET A 89 10.77 0.58 -6.72
CA MET A 89 9.85 0.88 -5.62
C MET A 89 10.01 -0.07 -4.43
N ARG A 90 10.28 -1.36 -4.68
CA ARG A 90 10.46 -2.34 -3.60
C ARG A 90 11.71 -2.08 -2.74
N LEU A 91 12.68 -1.32 -3.24
CA LEU A 91 13.90 -0.96 -2.51
C LEU A 91 13.71 0.25 -1.61
N LEU A 92 12.70 1.11 -1.86
CA LEU A 92 12.45 2.32 -1.10
C LEU A 92 11.82 1.99 0.27
N PRO A 93 12.49 2.29 1.40
CA PRO A 93 11.94 2.09 2.73
C PRO A 93 10.62 2.85 2.92
N GLU A 94 10.52 4.07 2.39
CA GLU A 94 9.35 4.95 2.46
C GLU A 94 8.13 4.29 1.81
N ALA A 95 8.30 3.70 0.62
CA ALA A 95 7.24 2.98 -0.07
C ALA A 95 6.76 1.75 0.72
N ARG A 96 7.70 0.96 1.23
CA ARG A 96 7.38 -0.22 2.06
C ARG A 96 6.65 0.16 3.33
N ASN A 97 7.08 1.23 4.01
CA ASN A 97 6.45 1.72 5.23
C ASN A 97 5.06 2.28 4.92
N PHE A 98 4.89 3.00 3.81
CA PHE A 98 3.61 3.55 3.38
C PHE A 98 2.56 2.46 3.17
N VAL A 99 2.88 1.42 2.38
CA VAL A 99 1.91 0.33 2.12
C VAL A 99 1.66 -0.53 3.36
N ARG A 100 2.67 -0.70 4.24
CA ARG A 100 2.48 -1.38 5.53
C ARG A 100 1.50 -0.61 6.41
N ALA A 101 1.69 0.69 6.58
CA ALA A 101 0.79 1.53 7.37
C ALA A 101 -0.64 1.56 6.78
N ALA A 102 -0.77 1.58 5.45
CA ALA A 102 -2.07 1.48 4.79
C ALA A 102 -2.74 0.12 5.05
N ASN A 103 -1.98 -0.99 5.00
CA ASN A 103 -2.48 -2.32 5.31
C ASN A 103 -2.91 -2.46 6.78
N ASP A 104 -2.10 -1.97 7.71
CA ASP A 104 -2.38 -2.02 9.14
C ASP A 104 -3.65 -1.21 9.51
N ALA A 105 -3.97 -0.20 8.71
CA ALA A 105 -5.20 0.58 8.80
C ALA A 105 -6.35 0.00 7.95
N GLU A 106 -6.22 -1.22 7.42
CA GLU A 106 -7.21 -1.93 6.57
C GLU A 106 -7.67 -1.11 5.34
N LYS A 107 -6.84 -0.17 4.88
CA LYS A 107 -7.15 0.62 3.69
C LYS A 107 -7.08 -0.22 2.42
N PRO A 108 -7.94 0.03 1.43
CA PRO A 108 -7.85 -0.59 0.12
C PRO A 108 -6.48 -0.42 -0.52
N ILE A 109 -5.87 -1.53 -0.96
CA ILE A 109 -4.61 -1.55 -1.69
C ILE A 109 -4.84 -2.29 -3.00
N ALA A 110 -4.67 -1.60 -4.12
CA ALA A 110 -4.79 -2.17 -5.45
C ALA A 110 -3.41 -2.27 -6.11
N SER A 111 -3.00 -3.45 -6.56
CA SER A 111 -1.73 -3.68 -7.24
C SER A 111 -1.94 -4.39 -8.57
N ILE A 112 -1.19 -3.99 -9.58
CA ILE A 112 -1.25 -4.64 -10.89
C ILE A 112 0.16 -4.98 -11.39
N CYS A 113 0.28 -6.13 -12.09
CA CYS A 113 1.50 -6.53 -12.78
C CYS A 113 2.70 -6.67 -11.80
N HIS A 114 3.79 -5.92 -12.03
CA HIS A 114 4.97 -5.89 -11.17
C HIS A 114 4.83 -5.01 -9.92
N GLY A 115 3.76 -4.24 -9.78
CA GLY A 115 3.47 -3.48 -8.56
C GLY A 115 3.37 -4.36 -7.31
N GLY A 116 3.04 -5.65 -7.49
CA GLY A 116 2.99 -6.65 -6.42
C GLY A 116 4.32 -6.91 -5.69
N TRP A 117 5.48 -6.62 -6.30
CA TRP A 117 6.77 -6.77 -5.62
C TRP A 117 6.87 -5.90 -4.35
N LEU A 118 6.25 -4.73 -4.36
CA LEU A 118 6.24 -3.86 -3.18
C LEU A 118 5.50 -4.51 -2.01
N LEU A 119 4.39 -5.23 -2.25
CA LEU A 119 3.63 -5.96 -1.21
C LEU A 119 4.49 -7.06 -0.57
N ILE A 120 5.26 -7.78 -1.38
CA ILE A 120 6.20 -8.82 -0.91
C ILE A 120 7.27 -8.19 -0.02
N SER A 121 7.93 -7.13 -0.51
CA SER A 121 9.03 -6.47 0.20
C SER A 121 8.57 -5.70 1.44
N ALA A 122 7.32 -5.29 1.50
CA ALA A 122 6.68 -4.73 2.69
C ALA A 122 6.29 -5.81 3.72
N GLY A 123 6.33 -7.10 3.38
CA GLY A 123 5.99 -8.20 4.27
C GLY A 123 4.48 -8.39 4.50
N ILE A 124 3.62 -7.79 3.66
CA ILE A 124 2.17 -7.82 3.81
C ILE A 124 1.46 -8.80 2.86
N ALA A 125 2.23 -9.51 2.03
CA ALA A 125 1.71 -10.50 1.09
C ALA A 125 1.42 -11.87 1.73
N LYS A 126 2.07 -12.20 2.86
CA LYS A 126 1.96 -13.51 3.51
C LYS A 126 0.51 -13.85 3.90
N GLY A 127 0.06 -15.05 3.51
CA GLY A 127 -1.28 -15.56 3.80
C GLY A 127 -2.37 -15.06 2.85
N ARG A 128 -2.04 -14.13 1.93
CA ARG A 128 -2.99 -13.55 0.98
C ARG A 128 -3.12 -14.40 -0.27
N THR A 129 -4.32 -14.41 -0.84
CA THR A 129 -4.55 -14.90 -2.21
C THR A 129 -4.38 -13.73 -3.17
N VAL A 130 -3.48 -13.88 -4.15
CA VAL A 130 -3.12 -12.80 -5.07
C VAL A 130 -2.92 -13.29 -6.48
N THR A 131 -3.03 -12.37 -7.42
CA THR A 131 -2.54 -12.52 -8.80
C THR A 131 -1.56 -11.41 -9.12
N SER A 132 -0.78 -11.57 -10.18
CA SER A 132 0.22 -10.60 -10.61
C SER A 132 0.69 -10.91 -12.03
N TRP A 133 1.62 -10.13 -12.57
CA TRP A 133 2.37 -10.59 -13.73
C TRP A 133 2.97 -11.98 -13.44
N PRO A 134 2.89 -12.94 -14.42
CA PRO A 134 3.22 -14.35 -14.15
C PRO A 134 4.62 -14.62 -13.62
N SER A 135 5.61 -13.78 -13.95
CA SER A 135 6.98 -13.96 -13.46
C SER A 135 7.13 -13.76 -11.94
N LEU A 136 6.16 -13.15 -11.28
CA LEU A 136 6.17 -12.96 -9.82
C LEU A 136 5.56 -14.14 -9.06
N GLN A 137 5.11 -15.19 -9.75
CA GLN A 137 4.46 -16.33 -9.14
C GLN A 137 5.31 -16.97 -8.03
N ASP A 138 6.58 -17.23 -8.32
CA ASP A 138 7.49 -17.86 -7.37
C ASP A 138 7.82 -16.92 -6.21
N ASP A 139 7.98 -15.63 -6.49
CA ASP A 139 8.22 -14.61 -5.45
C ASP A 139 7.07 -14.56 -4.45
N PHE A 140 5.82 -14.54 -4.91
CA PHE A 140 4.64 -14.56 -4.04
C PHE A 140 4.51 -15.86 -3.25
N LYS A 141 4.73 -17.03 -3.89
CA LYS A 141 4.72 -18.32 -3.20
C LYS A 141 5.79 -18.39 -2.13
N ASN A 142 7.01 -17.94 -2.43
CA ASN A 142 8.11 -17.89 -1.47
C ASN A 142 7.84 -16.91 -0.31
N ALA A 143 7.09 -15.85 -0.57
CA ALA A 143 6.61 -14.92 0.46
C ALA A 143 5.45 -15.47 1.30
N GLY A 144 4.95 -16.68 0.99
CA GLY A 144 3.86 -17.34 1.72
C GLY A 144 2.46 -16.95 1.27
N SER A 145 2.31 -16.43 0.04
CA SER A 145 1.01 -16.13 -0.57
C SER A 145 0.48 -17.32 -1.38
N GLN A 146 -0.82 -17.40 -1.55
CA GLN A 146 -1.47 -18.23 -2.56
C GLN A 146 -1.57 -17.45 -3.87
N TRP A 147 -0.69 -17.74 -4.83
CA TRP A 147 -0.76 -17.13 -6.15
C TRP A 147 -1.70 -17.91 -7.07
N VAL A 148 -2.58 -17.19 -7.78
CA VAL A 148 -3.53 -17.76 -8.75
C VAL A 148 -3.49 -16.96 -10.05
N ASP A 149 -3.63 -17.64 -11.19
CA ASP A 149 -3.70 -17.00 -12.50
C ASP A 149 -5.14 -16.59 -12.81
N GLN A 150 -5.55 -15.43 -12.32
CA GLN A 150 -6.88 -14.85 -12.57
C GLN A 150 -6.75 -13.40 -13.02
N GLU A 151 -7.69 -12.93 -13.82
CA GLU A 151 -7.76 -11.56 -14.33
C GLU A 151 -7.72 -10.52 -13.19
N VAL A 152 -8.47 -10.79 -12.12
CA VAL A 152 -8.51 -10.00 -10.91
C VAL A 152 -8.75 -10.91 -9.71
N VAL A 153 -8.06 -10.63 -8.62
CA VAL A 153 -8.26 -11.30 -7.32
C VAL A 153 -8.50 -10.25 -6.27
N ARG A 154 -9.50 -10.48 -5.45
CA ARG A 154 -9.73 -9.71 -4.23
C ARG A 154 -9.54 -10.61 -3.02
N ASP A 155 -8.78 -10.12 -2.05
CA ASP A 155 -8.58 -10.76 -0.76
C ASP A 155 -8.56 -9.67 0.33
N GLU A 156 -9.62 -9.63 1.15
CA GLU A 156 -9.85 -8.60 2.16
C GLU A 156 -9.75 -7.17 1.60
N ASN A 157 -8.71 -6.41 2.04
CA ASN A 157 -8.43 -5.05 1.59
C ASN A 157 -7.51 -4.99 0.34
N PHE A 158 -7.14 -6.14 -0.25
CA PHE A 158 -6.30 -6.19 -1.46
C PHE A 158 -7.15 -6.45 -2.71
N VAL A 159 -6.80 -5.75 -3.79
CA VAL A 159 -7.20 -6.09 -5.16
C VAL A 159 -5.93 -6.24 -5.97
N SER A 160 -5.76 -7.36 -6.64
CA SER A 160 -4.60 -7.62 -7.49
C SER A 160 -5.00 -8.02 -8.90
N SER A 161 -4.15 -7.70 -9.90
CA SER A 161 -4.37 -7.99 -11.31
C SER A 161 -3.05 -8.24 -12.03
N ARG A 162 -3.10 -8.73 -13.29
CA ARG A 162 -1.91 -9.26 -13.96
C ARG A 162 -1.22 -8.30 -14.92
N LYS A 163 -2.01 -7.60 -15.74
CA LYS A 163 -1.50 -6.91 -16.94
C LYS A 163 -2.49 -5.86 -17.47
N PRO A 164 -2.07 -5.00 -18.42
CA PRO A 164 -2.91 -3.92 -18.94
C PRO A 164 -4.27 -4.36 -19.49
N THR A 165 -4.37 -5.54 -20.12
CA THR A 165 -5.66 -6.04 -20.65
C THR A 165 -6.69 -6.34 -19.56
N ASP A 166 -6.26 -6.51 -18.32
CA ASP A 166 -7.10 -6.83 -17.18
C ASP A 166 -7.59 -5.57 -16.43
N ILE A 167 -7.17 -4.36 -16.84
CA ILE A 167 -7.51 -3.09 -16.20
C ILE A 167 -9.02 -2.85 -16.03
N PRO A 168 -9.89 -3.19 -16.99
CA PRO A 168 -11.33 -3.01 -16.80
C PRO A 168 -11.89 -3.77 -15.60
N ALA A 169 -11.50 -5.04 -15.41
CA ALA A 169 -11.89 -5.86 -14.26
C ALA A 169 -11.24 -5.36 -12.97
N PHE A 170 -9.96 -5.00 -13.03
CA PHE A 170 -9.21 -4.42 -11.93
C PHE A 170 -9.85 -3.13 -11.40
N ASN A 171 -10.14 -2.16 -12.28
CA ASN A 171 -10.80 -0.92 -11.91
C ASN A 171 -12.17 -1.16 -11.27
N ASN A 172 -12.96 -2.05 -11.87
CA ASN A 172 -14.29 -2.37 -11.35
C ASN A 172 -14.21 -2.96 -9.92
N GLU A 173 -13.29 -3.88 -9.67
CA GLU A 173 -13.14 -4.51 -8.37
C GLU A 173 -12.55 -3.55 -7.33
N PHE A 174 -11.58 -2.72 -7.73
CA PHE A 174 -11.04 -1.68 -6.85
C PHE A 174 -12.12 -0.67 -6.44
N MET A 175 -12.94 -0.21 -7.38
CA MET A 175 -14.05 0.71 -7.08
C MET A 175 -15.11 0.08 -6.17
N LYS A 176 -15.42 -1.22 -6.31
CA LYS A 176 -16.28 -1.93 -5.35
C LYS A 176 -15.70 -1.95 -3.94
N LEU A 177 -14.40 -2.20 -3.83
CA LEU A 177 -13.71 -2.19 -2.54
C LEU A 177 -13.75 -0.79 -1.89
N LEU A 178 -13.56 0.27 -2.68
CA LEU A 178 -13.70 1.66 -2.21
C LEU A 178 -15.11 1.96 -1.70
N ASP A 179 -16.15 1.49 -2.41
CA ASP A 179 -17.55 1.64 -1.96
C ASP A 179 -17.83 0.96 -0.63
N GLU A 180 -17.26 -0.22 -0.44
CA GLU A 180 -17.44 -0.96 0.81
C GLU A 180 -16.74 -0.29 1.96
N GLN A 181 -15.52 0.24 1.71
CA GLN A 181 -14.78 1.02 2.70
C GLN A 181 -15.57 2.27 3.14
N GLN A 182 -16.08 3.06 2.19
CA GLN A 182 -16.91 4.23 2.52
C GLN A 182 -18.15 3.86 3.33
N ARG A 183 -18.82 2.74 2.99
CA ARG A 183 -19.97 2.26 3.76
C ARG A 183 -19.59 1.83 5.18
N ARG A 184 -18.40 1.24 5.38
CA ARG A 184 -17.89 0.89 6.73
C ARG A 184 -17.63 2.14 7.55
N GLU A 185 -16.95 3.14 6.99
CA GLU A 185 -16.65 4.42 7.65
C GLU A 185 -17.92 5.17 8.04
N GLN A 186 -18.93 5.21 7.14
CA GLN A 186 -20.23 5.84 7.44
C GLN A 186 -21.00 5.15 8.56
N ARG A 187 -20.84 3.83 8.73
CA ARG A 187 -21.47 3.08 9.83
C ARG A 187 -20.72 3.21 11.15
N GLN A 188 -19.43 3.51 11.13
CA GLN A 188 -18.56 3.72 12.30
C GLN A 188 -18.42 5.21 12.67
N GLY A 189 -18.99 6.13 11.87
CA GLY A 189 -19.08 7.55 12.17
C GLY A 189 -19.78 7.78 13.52
N PRO A 190 -19.61 8.93 14.19
CA PRO A 190 -19.81 9.08 15.63
C PRO A 190 -21.15 8.50 16.07
N ALA A 191 -21.08 7.33 16.72
CA ALA A 191 -22.19 6.74 17.43
C ALA A 191 -22.55 7.66 18.59
N GLY A 192 -23.64 8.39 18.41
CA GLY A 192 -24.48 8.86 19.47
C GLY A 192 -23.92 9.92 20.41
N ALA A 193 -24.21 11.14 20.12
CA ALA A 193 -24.79 11.97 21.14
C ALA A 193 -26.26 11.54 21.32
N SER A 194 -26.51 10.44 22.02
CA SER A 194 -27.82 10.20 22.61
C SER A 194 -27.87 10.98 23.90
N ASP A 195 -28.70 12.04 23.88
CA ASP A 195 -29.25 12.64 25.06
C ASP A 195 -29.76 11.55 26.03
N ASP A 196 -29.10 11.40 27.15
CA ASP A 196 -29.69 10.86 28.36
C ASP A 196 -29.23 11.70 29.54
N ALA A 197 -29.93 12.85 29.69
CA ALA A 197 -29.94 13.66 30.88
C ALA A 197 -31.24 13.32 31.62
N SER A 198 -31.20 12.31 32.46
CA SER A 198 -31.98 12.36 33.74
C SER A 198 -31.84 11.00 34.47
N ALA A 199 -31.21 11.03 35.62
CA ALA A 199 -31.76 10.59 36.90
C ALA A 199 -30.67 10.40 37.95
N SER A 200 -30.66 11.35 38.90
CA SER A 200 -30.65 11.13 40.35
C SER A 200 -29.47 10.38 41.03
N ALA A 201 -28.87 11.18 41.89
CA ALA A 201 -27.99 10.83 43.01
C ALA A 201 -28.54 9.70 43.89
N GLU A 202 -27.64 8.88 44.43
CA GLU A 202 -27.41 8.63 45.85
C GLU A 202 -26.55 7.36 46.08
N GLY A 203 -25.64 7.43 47.05
CA GLY A 203 -25.13 6.22 47.69
C GLY A 203 -23.62 6.06 47.73
N ALA A 204 -23.03 6.61 48.76
CA ALA A 204 -21.64 6.42 49.20
C ALA A 204 -21.29 4.95 49.48
N SER A 205 -20.05 4.56 49.19
CA SER A 205 -19.12 3.86 50.11
C SER A 205 -17.81 3.47 49.40
N LYS A 206 -16.70 3.97 49.94
CA LYS A 206 -15.36 3.39 49.74
C LYS A 206 -15.21 2.13 50.67
N PRO A 207 -14.37 1.17 50.31
CA PRO A 207 -13.09 1.10 50.96
C PRO A 207 -11.88 0.67 50.10
N GLN A 208 -10.78 1.27 50.39
CA GLN A 208 -9.36 0.88 50.57
C GLN A 208 -8.75 -0.37 49.90
N LEU A 209 -7.65 -0.06 49.20
CA LEU A 209 -6.28 -0.66 49.16
C LEU A 209 -6.07 -2.14 49.42
N SER A 210 -5.39 -2.82 48.45
CA SER A 210 -4.23 -3.66 48.77
C SER A 210 -3.26 -3.73 47.60
N GLU A 211 -1.99 -3.53 47.90
CA GLU A 211 -0.79 -3.58 47.06
C GLU A 211 -0.41 -5.02 46.64
N LYS A 212 0.45 -5.04 45.63
CA LYS A 212 1.52 -5.98 45.27
C LYS A 212 1.28 -6.95 44.12
N GLY A 213 2.19 -6.80 43.14
CA GLY A 213 2.45 -7.85 42.13
C GLY A 213 3.32 -7.32 40.96
N SER A 214 4.60 -7.41 41.16
CA SER A 214 5.77 -7.47 40.26
C SER A 214 5.54 -7.55 38.76
N ALA A 215 6.24 -6.66 38.03
CA ALA A 215 6.49 -6.72 36.60
C ALA A 215 7.46 -7.87 36.24
N PRO A 216 7.28 -8.58 35.13
CA PRO A 216 8.33 -9.45 34.60
C PRO A 216 9.29 -8.69 33.66
N ALA A 217 10.56 -9.11 33.75
CA ALA A 217 11.72 -8.56 33.07
C ALA A 217 11.69 -8.72 31.55
N ALA A 218 12.29 -7.76 30.83
CA ALA A 218 12.56 -7.77 29.40
C ALA A 218 13.64 -8.82 29.04
N PRO A 219 13.56 -9.45 27.85
CA PRO A 219 14.63 -10.34 27.36
C PRO A 219 15.80 -9.54 26.78
N PRO A 220 17.01 -10.13 26.73
CA PRO A 220 18.24 -9.44 26.37
C PRO A 220 18.39 -9.19 24.87
N ASN A 221 19.01 -8.05 24.55
CA ASN A 221 19.44 -7.64 23.20
C ASN A 221 20.46 -8.64 22.63
N HIS A 222 20.21 -9.14 21.41
CA HIS A 222 21.23 -9.76 20.58
C HIS A 222 22.00 -8.70 19.81
N GLU A 223 23.28 -8.65 20.04
CA GLU A 223 24.25 -7.81 19.35
C GLU A 223 24.34 -8.20 17.87
N SER A 224 24.39 -7.18 17.02
CA SER A 224 24.60 -7.27 15.58
C SER A 224 26.09 -7.55 15.30
N GLU A 225 26.40 -8.72 14.74
CA GLU A 225 27.69 -8.97 14.13
C GLU A 225 27.80 -8.26 12.78
N ALA A 226 28.75 -7.35 12.70
CA ALA A 226 29.12 -6.65 11.47
C ALA A 226 29.91 -7.61 10.55
N PHE A 227 29.41 -7.87 9.36
CA PHE A 227 30.15 -8.54 8.29
C PHE A 227 31.13 -7.54 7.66
N ALA A 228 32.42 -7.73 7.92
CA ALA A 228 33.50 -7.02 7.24
C ALA A 228 33.75 -7.67 5.87
N VAL A 229 33.54 -6.90 4.79
CA VAL A 229 33.93 -7.30 3.43
C VAL A 229 35.42 -6.97 3.26
N ALA A 230 36.27 -8.00 3.13
CA ALA A 230 37.68 -7.85 2.82
C ALA A 230 37.85 -7.46 1.34
N HIS A 231 38.42 -6.28 1.10
CA HIS A 231 38.92 -5.89 -0.22
C HIS A 231 40.27 -6.62 -0.46
N GLY A 232 40.26 -7.53 -1.44
CA GLY A 232 41.47 -8.13 -1.98
C GLY A 232 42.09 -7.20 -3.02
N GLU A 233 43.22 -6.60 -2.70
CA GLU A 233 44.11 -5.95 -3.67
C GLU A 233 44.74 -7.01 -4.58
N SER A 234 44.53 -6.92 -5.89
CA SER A 234 45.32 -7.66 -6.88
C SER A 234 46.48 -6.83 -7.34
N ALA A 235 47.69 -7.25 -6.92
CA ALA A 235 48.96 -6.71 -7.39
C ALA A 235 49.16 -7.02 -8.88
N GLN A 236 49.53 -6.00 -9.63
CA GLN A 236 50.14 -6.10 -10.96
C GLN A 236 51.55 -6.69 -10.83
N SER A 237 51.87 -7.65 -11.66
CA SER A 237 53.26 -7.99 -11.98
C SER A 237 53.47 -7.88 -13.47
N ASP A 238 54.39 -7.03 -13.85
CA ASP A 238 54.98 -6.88 -15.19
C ASP A 238 55.68 -8.16 -15.62
N GLY A 239 55.66 -8.42 -16.97
CA GLY A 239 56.42 -9.44 -17.66
C GLY A 239 56.06 -9.49 -19.12
#